data_325420c95e850adf294af14df78b159a
#
_entry.id   325420c95e850adf294af14df78b159a
#
_cell.length_a   1.000
_cell.length_b   1.000
_cell.length_c   1.000
_cell.angle_alpha   90.00
_cell.angle_beta   90.00
_cell.angle_gamma   90.00
#
_symmetry.space_group_name_H-M   'P 1'
#
loop_
_entity.id
_entity.type
_entity.pdbx_description
1 polymer ?
#
loop_
_entity_poly.entity_id
_entity_poly.type
_entity_poly.pdbx_seq_one_letter_code
_entity_poly.pdbx_strand_id
1 'polypeptide(L)'
;MQTTMNRIHDPAKAKAYFEDKLAFTTGPVELDRWIKAHEDNLVVVDVREEEDYEKGHVPGAINLPKKQWDNPRGLSRDKTNVVYCYTQQCHLAANACVQFAAKGFPVMELEGGFETWKEYELDIEEGATNRLKKGSPQLAERRY
;
A
#
# COMPACT_ATOMS: atom_id res chain seq x y z
N MET A 1 -6.66 25.08 -33.21
CA MET A 1 -6.64 24.48 -32.61
C MET A 1 -6.06 23.97 -31.66
N GLN A 2 -5.88 23.90 -31.31
CA GLN A 2 -5.30 23.38 -30.40
C GLN A 2 -5.66 22.27 -29.77
N THR A 3 -5.72 21.30 -30.35
CA THR A 3 -6.22 20.09 -29.81
C THR A 3 -5.41 19.58 -28.68
N THR A 4 -4.10 19.77 -28.76
CA THR A 4 -3.24 19.35 -27.64
C THR A 4 -3.54 20.13 -26.38
N MET A 5 -4.20 21.25 -26.56
CA MET A 5 -4.59 22.07 -25.42
C MET A 5 -6.05 21.90 -25.07
N ASN A 6 -6.68 20.89 -25.66
CA ASN A 6 -8.09 20.64 -25.43
C ASN A 6 -8.28 19.93 -24.10
N ARG A 7 -8.24 20.67 -23.04
CA ARG A 7 -8.33 20.15 -21.70
C ARG A 7 -9.73 20.34 -21.15
N ILE A 8 -10.09 19.49 -20.24
CA ILE A 8 -11.35 19.62 -19.52
C ILE A 8 -11.14 20.64 -18.42
N HIS A 9 -11.95 21.69 -18.48
CA HIS A 9 -11.94 22.72 -17.43
C HIS A 9 -13.18 22.50 -16.58
N ASP A 10 -13.10 21.57 -15.64
CA ASP A 10 -14.26 21.20 -14.84
C ASP A 10 -13.83 21.08 -13.39
N PRO A 11 -13.91 22.19 -12.63
CA PRO A 11 -13.50 22.17 -11.22
C PRO A 11 -14.28 21.16 -10.38
N ALA A 12 -15.54 20.91 -10.70
CA ALA A 12 -16.33 19.96 -9.92
C ALA A 12 -15.79 18.54 -10.09
N LYS A 13 -15.42 18.18 -11.33
CA LYS A 13 -14.83 16.88 -11.56
C LYS A 13 -13.45 16.75 -10.93
N ALA A 14 -12.67 17.84 -11.00
CA ALA A 14 -11.36 17.84 -10.37
C ALA A 14 -11.48 17.65 -8.86
N LYS A 15 -12.43 18.33 -8.25
CA LYS A 15 -12.67 18.20 -6.81
C LYS A 15 -12.99 16.75 -6.46
N ALA A 16 -13.90 16.14 -7.20
CA ALA A 16 -14.30 14.75 -6.94
C ALA A 16 -13.13 13.79 -7.08
N TYR A 17 -12.33 13.98 -8.14
CA TYR A 17 -11.16 13.14 -8.37
C TYR A 17 -10.17 13.23 -7.21
N PHE A 18 -9.87 14.44 -6.76
CA PHE A 18 -8.89 14.60 -5.70
C PHE A 18 -9.43 14.16 -4.34
N GLU A 19 -10.72 14.29 -4.12
CA GLU A 19 -11.33 13.70 -2.93
C GLU A 19 -11.16 12.19 -2.94
N ASP A 20 -11.37 11.57 -4.10
CA ASP A 20 -11.16 10.13 -4.23
C ASP A 20 -9.69 9.76 -4.02
N LYS A 21 -8.79 10.55 -4.61
CA LYS A 21 -7.36 10.30 -4.44
C LYS A 21 -6.96 10.34 -2.97
N LEU A 22 -7.46 11.33 -2.25
CA LEU A 22 -7.15 11.44 -0.82
C LEU A 22 -7.79 10.31 -0.01
N ALA A 23 -8.95 9.86 -0.42
CA ALA A 23 -9.65 8.80 0.31
C ALA A 23 -9.05 7.42 0.06
N PHE A 24 -8.47 7.19 -1.11
CA PHE A 24 -8.05 5.86 -1.53
C PHE A 24 -6.56 5.68 -1.73
N THR A 25 -5.75 6.68 -1.34
CA THR A 25 -4.29 6.55 -1.40
C THR A 25 -3.67 7.08 -0.12
N THR A 26 -2.43 6.64 0.13
CA THR A 26 -1.61 7.19 1.20
C THR A 26 -0.16 7.16 0.76
N GLY A 27 0.69 7.92 1.45
CA GLY A 27 2.12 7.94 1.15
C GLY A 27 2.92 7.15 2.17
N PRO A 28 4.22 6.93 1.90
CA PRO A 28 5.04 6.12 2.79
C PRO A 28 5.22 6.71 4.18
N VAL A 29 5.44 8.00 4.30
CA VAL A 29 5.65 8.61 5.61
C VAL A 29 4.39 8.52 6.47
N GLU A 30 3.23 8.75 5.85
CA GLU A 30 1.98 8.67 6.57
C GLU A 30 1.71 7.24 7.05
N LEU A 31 1.91 6.26 6.16
CA LEU A 31 1.68 4.87 6.54
C LEU A 31 2.64 4.45 7.65
N ASP A 32 3.90 4.88 7.55
CA ASP A 32 4.87 4.54 8.58
C ASP A 32 4.47 5.11 9.95
N ARG A 33 3.92 6.33 9.96
CA ARG A 33 3.41 6.90 11.20
C ARG A 33 2.28 6.07 11.78
N TRP A 34 1.36 5.63 10.93
CA TRP A 34 0.25 4.80 11.39
C TRP A 34 0.76 3.49 11.99
N ILE A 35 1.73 2.87 11.34
CA ILE A 35 2.30 1.62 11.85
C ILE A 35 2.96 1.85 13.21
N LYS A 36 3.74 2.91 13.35
CA LYS A 36 4.44 3.20 14.61
C LYS A 36 3.50 3.61 15.73
N ALA A 37 2.37 4.19 15.37
CA ALA A 37 1.35 4.54 16.35
C ALA A 37 0.48 3.36 16.73
N HIS A 38 0.75 2.20 16.14
CA HIS A 38 -0.02 0.96 16.38
C HIS A 38 -1.50 1.15 16.07
N GLU A 39 -1.78 1.85 14.95
CA GLU A 39 -3.16 1.98 14.50
C GLU A 39 -3.68 0.59 14.18
N ASP A 40 -4.78 0.23 14.80
CA ASP A 40 -5.35 -1.11 14.60
C ASP A 40 -6.46 -1.12 13.55
N ASN A 41 -6.59 -0.01 12.82
CA ASN A 41 -7.66 0.22 11.87
C ASN A 41 -7.22 -0.07 10.43
N LEU A 42 -6.09 -0.73 10.26
CA LEU A 42 -5.58 -1.02 8.95
C LEU A 42 -4.87 -2.37 8.90
N VAL A 43 -4.79 -2.92 7.69
CA VAL A 43 -4.02 -4.11 7.37
C VAL A 43 -3.15 -3.74 6.19
N VAL A 44 -1.84 -3.95 6.27
CA VAL A 44 -0.96 -3.66 5.15
C VAL A 44 -0.80 -4.91 4.31
N VAL A 45 -0.95 -4.76 2.99
CA VAL A 45 -1.03 -5.91 2.07
C VAL A 45 0.00 -5.74 0.96
N ASP A 46 0.94 -6.67 0.89
CA ASP A 46 1.97 -6.71 -0.13
C ASP A 46 1.53 -7.69 -1.21
N VAL A 47 1.28 -7.18 -2.42
CA VAL A 47 0.81 -8.05 -3.52
C VAL A 47 1.92 -8.45 -4.47
N ARG A 48 3.18 -8.23 -4.06
CA ARG A 48 4.33 -8.69 -4.85
C ARG A 48 4.48 -10.20 -4.73
N GLU A 49 5.41 -10.74 -5.51
CA GLU A 49 5.69 -12.17 -5.44
C GLU A 49 6.27 -12.53 -4.08
N GLU A 50 6.05 -13.75 -3.67
CA GLU A 50 6.46 -14.24 -2.35
C GLU A 50 7.97 -14.06 -2.12
N GLU A 51 8.77 -14.34 -3.13
CA GLU A 51 10.23 -14.20 -3.01
C GLU A 51 10.63 -12.78 -2.66
N ASP A 52 9.99 -11.81 -3.31
CA ASP A 52 10.32 -10.41 -3.07
C ASP A 52 9.84 -9.95 -1.70
N TYR A 53 8.67 -10.42 -1.30
CA TYR A 53 8.15 -10.14 0.02
C TYR A 53 9.10 -10.63 1.11
N GLU A 54 9.61 -11.85 0.96
CA GLU A 54 10.50 -12.41 1.97
C GLU A 54 11.82 -11.68 2.09
N LYS A 55 12.28 -11.09 1.00
CA LYS A 55 13.54 -10.32 1.01
C LYS A 55 13.38 -9.00 1.75
N GLY A 56 12.18 -8.50 1.87
CA GLY A 56 11.92 -7.26 2.56
C GLY A 56 10.53 -6.76 2.26
N HIS A 57 9.83 -6.31 3.28
CA HIS A 57 8.48 -5.78 3.12
C HIS A 57 8.19 -4.76 4.22
N VAL A 58 7.11 -4.05 4.06
CA VAL A 58 6.64 -3.08 5.07
C VAL A 58 6.31 -3.84 6.35
N PRO A 59 6.74 -3.36 7.51
CA PRO A 59 6.51 -4.09 8.77
C PRO A 59 5.04 -4.42 8.98
N GLY A 60 4.79 -5.69 9.30
CA GLY A 60 3.45 -6.18 9.56
C GLY A 60 2.63 -6.53 8.33
N ALA A 61 3.17 -6.30 7.14
CA ALA A 61 2.42 -6.56 5.92
C ALA A 61 2.20 -8.06 5.73
N ILE A 62 1.00 -8.42 5.26
CA ILE A 62 0.73 -9.76 4.80
C ILE A 62 1.03 -9.84 3.32
N ASN A 63 1.27 -11.03 2.80
CA ASN A 63 1.59 -11.22 1.40
C ASN A 63 0.43 -11.90 0.66
N LEU A 64 -0.07 -11.24 -0.39
CA LEU A 64 -1.13 -11.80 -1.23
C LEU A 64 -0.74 -11.64 -2.68
N PRO A 65 0.11 -12.55 -3.21
CA PRO A 65 0.43 -12.50 -4.63
C PRO A 65 -0.79 -12.82 -5.47
N LYS A 66 -0.74 -12.45 -6.73
CA LYS A 66 -1.89 -12.47 -7.63
C LYS A 66 -2.62 -13.81 -7.66
N LYS A 67 -1.89 -14.92 -7.54
CA LYS A 67 -2.51 -16.24 -7.57
C LYS A 67 -3.46 -16.48 -6.40
N GLN A 68 -3.41 -15.65 -5.36
CA GLN A 68 -4.26 -15.80 -4.18
C GLN A 68 -5.41 -14.81 -4.14
N TRP A 69 -5.57 -13.98 -5.18
CA TRP A 69 -6.60 -12.94 -5.13
C TRP A 69 -8.02 -13.46 -5.23
N ASP A 70 -8.22 -14.65 -5.81
CA ASP A 70 -9.57 -15.21 -5.91
C ASP A 70 -10.13 -15.59 -4.55
N ASN A 71 -9.25 -15.96 -3.62
CA ASN A 71 -9.65 -16.34 -2.27
C ASN A 71 -8.67 -15.69 -1.30
N PRO A 72 -8.70 -14.36 -1.18
CA PRO A 72 -7.71 -13.64 -0.38
C PRO A 72 -7.90 -13.89 1.10
N ARG A 73 -6.82 -14.28 1.76
CA ARG A 73 -6.83 -14.52 3.21
C ARG A 73 -6.06 -13.41 3.89
N GLY A 74 -6.58 -12.99 5.02
CA GLY A 74 -5.91 -11.97 5.82
C GLY A 74 -6.44 -10.58 5.62
N LEU A 75 -7.26 -10.35 4.58
CA LEU A 75 -7.89 -9.06 4.40
C LEU A 75 -8.98 -8.85 5.44
N SER A 76 -9.22 -7.61 5.79
CA SER A 76 -10.26 -7.25 6.75
C SER A 76 -11.44 -6.62 6.04
N ARG A 77 -12.64 -6.94 6.48
CA ARG A 77 -13.83 -6.27 5.98
C ARG A 77 -14.16 -5.02 6.79
N ASP A 78 -13.56 -4.90 7.97
CA ASP A 78 -13.84 -3.80 8.89
C ASP A 78 -12.74 -2.76 8.95
N LYS A 79 -11.54 -3.11 8.49
CA LYS A 79 -10.39 -2.23 8.51
C LYS A 79 -10.01 -1.87 7.09
N THR A 80 -9.23 -0.82 6.93
CA THR A 80 -8.72 -0.45 5.62
C THR A 80 -7.53 -1.33 5.26
N ASN A 81 -7.59 -1.96 4.11
CA ASN A 81 -6.49 -2.77 3.60
C ASN A 81 -5.63 -1.89 2.70
N VAL A 82 -4.42 -1.58 3.15
CA VAL A 82 -3.49 -0.70 2.44
C VAL A 82 -2.60 -1.57 1.57
N VAL A 83 -2.75 -1.45 0.26
CA VAL A 83 -2.17 -2.36 -0.72
C VAL A 83 -1.00 -1.72 -1.43
N TYR A 84 0.09 -2.47 -1.62
CA TYR A 84 1.23 -1.94 -2.36
C TYR A 84 1.89 -3.03 -3.21
N CYS A 85 2.63 -2.57 -4.23
CA CYS A 85 3.43 -3.46 -5.07
C CYS A 85 4.85 -2.92 -5.20
N TYR A 86 5.44 -2.95 -6.40
CA TYR A 86 6.86 -2.65 -6.57
C TYR A 86 7.18 -1.17 -6.69
N THR A 87 6.49 -0.45 -7.57
CA THR A 87 6.82 0.93 -7.89
C THR A 87 5.55 1.74 -8.13
N GLN A 88 5.73 3.05 -8.27
CA GLN A 88 4.60 3.93 -8.56
C GLN A 88 3.95 3.60 -9.90
N GLN A 89 4.75 3.20 -10.87
CA GLN A 89 4.23 2.90 -12.21
C GLN A 89 3.65 1.50 -12.34
N CYS A 90 3.86 0.66 -11.35
CA CYS A 90 3.34 -0.70 -11.36
C CYS A 90 1.85 -0.66 -11.04
N HIS A 91 1.03 -1.20 -11.92
CA HIS A 91 -0.42 -1.20 -11.71
C HIS A 91 -0.93 -2.44 -10.98
N LEU A 92 -0.02 -3.27 -10.48
CA LEU A 92 -0.41 -4.50 -9.79
C LEU A 92 -1.25 -4.19 -8.55
N ALA A 93 -0.82 -3.22 -7.75
CA ALA A 93 -1.57 -2.88 -6.55
C ALA A 93 -2.94 -2.29 -6.88
N ALA A 94 -3.01 -1.44 -7.92
CA ALA A 94 -4.29 -0.88 -8.32
C ALA A 94 -5.24 -1.97 -8.81
N ASN A 95 -4.72 -2.94 -9.59
CA ASN A 95 -5.52 -4.07 -10.03
C ASN A 95 -6.01 -4.91 -8.84
N ALA A 96 -5.15 -5.12 -7.87
CA ALA A 96 -5.53 -5.84 -6.66
C ALA A 96 -6.65 -5.11 -5.92
N CYS A 97 -6.52 -3.78 -5.81
CA CYS A 97 -7.54 -2.97 -5.15
C CYS A 97 -8.90 -3.11 -5.83
N VAL A 98 -8.91 -3.13 -7.17
CA VAL A 98 -10.17 -3.33 -7.89
C VAL A 98 -10.80 -4.66 -7.50
N GLN A 99 -10.00 -5.72 -7.50
CA GLN A 99 -10.53 -7.05 -7.19
C GLN A 99 -10.95 -7.20 -5.75
N PHE A 100 -10.17 -6.66 -4.82
CA PHE A 100 -10.51 -6.75 -3.41
C PHE A 100 -11.76 -5.91 -3.10
N ALA A 101 -11.85 -4.71 -3.67
CA ALA A 101 -13.02 -3.87 -3.47
C ALA A 101 -14.27 -4.53 -4.04
N ALA A 102 -14.13 -5.21 -5.19
CA ALA A 102 -15.26 -5.92 -5.79
C ALA A 102 -15.78 -7.03 -4.88
N LYS A 103 -14.93 -7.53 -4.00
CA LYS A 103 -15.31 -8.57 -3.03
C LYS A 103 -15.78 -7.99 -1.70
N GLY A 104 -15.85 -6.66 -1.60
CA GLY A 104 -16.37 -6.00 -0.40
C GLY A 104 -15.32 -5.61 0.63
N PHE A 105 -14.05 -5.64 0.28
CA PHE A 105 -12.99 -5.25 1.20
C PHE A 105 -12.63 -3.77 1.01
N PRO A 106 -12.60 -2.96 2.08
CA PRO A 106 -12.14 -1.58 1.97
C PRO A 106 -10.66 -1.55 1.61
N VAL A 107 -10.28 -0.73 0.65
CA VAL A 107 -8.91 -0.69 0.16
C VAL A 107 -8.40 0.73 0.03
N MET A 108 -7.08 0.84 0.07
CA MET A 108 -6.35 2.08 -0.14
C MET A 108 -5.01 1.67 -0.73
N GLU A 109 -4.46 2.47 -1.63
CA GLU A 109 -3.19 2.15 -2.25
C GLU A 109 -2.06 2.96 -1.63
N LEU A 110 -0.94 2.31 -1.33
CA LEU A 110 0.28 2.99 -0.92
C LEU A 110 0.98 3.48 -2.18
N GLU A 111 1.09 4.79 -2.32
CA GLU A 111 1.75 5.38 -3.47
C GLU A 111 3.25 5.14 -3.41
N GLY A 112 3.83 4.89 -4.58
CA GLY A 112 5.27 4.67 -4.71
C GLY A 112 5.70 3.24 -4.54
N GLY A 113 4.87 2.39 -3.93
CA GLY A 113 5.22 1.00 -3.74
C GLY A 113 6.40 0.81 -2.81
N PHE A 114 6.96 -0.40 -2.85
CA PHE A 114 8.07 -0.72 -1.97
C PHE A 114 9.34 0.04 -2.33
N GLU A 115 9.52 0.38 -3.60
CA GLU A 115 10.69 1.14 -4.02
C GLU A 115 10.77 2.48 -3.29
N THR A 116 9.66 3.21 -3.27
CA THR A 116 9.64 4.50 -2.59
C THR A 116 9.76 4.34 -1.08
N TRP A 117 9.14 3.28 -0.53
CA TRP A 117 9.30 2.98 0.89
C TRP A 117 10.76 2.86 1.26
N LYS A 118 11.55 2.15 0.45
CA LYS A 118 12.99 1.99 0.69
C LYS A 118 13.75 3.29 0.49
N GLU A 119 13.36 4.07 -0.50
CA GLU A 119 14.04 5.35 -0.75
C GLU A 119 13.92 6.31 0.43
N TYR A 120 12.84 6.19 1.18
CA TYR A 120 12.65 7.00 2.37
C TYR A 120 13.34 6.38 3.59
N GLU A 121 14.04 5.27 3.41
CA GLU A 121 14.80 4.60 4.47
C GLU A 121 13.94 4.24 5.68
N LEU A 122 12.72 3.82 5.41
CA LEU A 122 11.79 3.41 6.47
C LEU A 122 12.07 1.96 6.87
N ASP A 123 11.53 1.55 8.01
CA ASP A 123 11.76 0.22 8.56
C ASP A 123 11.27 -0.87 7.61
N ILE A 124 12.02 -1.96 7.57
CA ILE A 124 11.73 -3.11 6.71
C ILE A 124 11.77 -4.38 7.54
N GLU A 125 10.84 -5.26 7.27
CA GLU A 125 10.76 -6.56 7.89
C GLU A 125 11.15 -7.62 6.87
N GLU A 126 11.79 -8.71 7.32
CA GLU A 126 12.24 -9.79 6.42
C GLU A 126 11.63 -11.11 6.84
N GLY A 127 11.54 -12.02 5.90
CA GLY A 127 11.13 -13.38 6.18
C GLY A 127 9.72 -13.68 5.72
N ALA A 128 9.36 -14.96 5.82
CA ALA A 128 8.06 -15.44 5.37
C ALA A 128 6.96 -15.19 6.39
N THR A 129 7.32 -14.77 7.62
CA THR A 129 6.33 -14.49 8.66
C THR A 129 6.28 -13.00 8.91
N ASN A 130 5.13 -12.52 9.32
CA ASN A 130 4.91 -11.11 9.54
C ASN A 130 5.41 -10.68 10.91
N ARG A 131 6.72 -10.61 11.05
CA ARG A 131 7.27 -10.11 12.29
C ARG A 131 8.60 -9.46 12.02
N LEU A 132 8.95 -8.51 12.87
CA LEU A 132 10.19 -7.79 12.73
C LEU A 132 11.36 -8.72 12.86
N LYS A 133 12.43 -8.42 12.14
CA LYS A 133 13.63 -9.21 12.19
C LYS A 133 14.17 -9.16 13.61
N LYS A 134 14.40 -10.34 14.15
CA LYS A 134 14.87 -10.45 15.52
C LYS A 134 16.26 -9.87 15.64
N GLY A 135 16.49 -9.10 16.68
CA GLY A 135 17.80 -8.52 16.90
C GLY A 135 18.03 -7.23 16.12
N SER A 136 16.99 -6.62 15.64
CA SER A 136 17.09 -5.35 14.92
C SER A 136 16.54 -4.22 15.78
N PRO A 137 17.21 -3.88 16.85
CA PRO A 137 16.69 -2.84 17.74
C PRO A 137 16.54 -1.48 17.06
N GLN A 138 17.31 -1.23 16.02
CA GLN A 138 17.19 0.00 15.27
C GLN A 138 15.81 0.20 14.69
N LEU A 139 15.05 -0.87 14.48
CA LEU A 139 13.69 -0.73 13.98
C LEU A 139 12.81 0.01 14.97
N ALA A 140 12.98 -0.30 16.24
CA ALA A 140 12.20 0.36 17.29
C ALA A 140 12.69 1.78 17.55
N GLU A 141 13.90 2.09 17.14
CA GLU A 141 14.52 3.38 17.42
C GLU A 141 14.48 4.34 16.24
N ARG A 142 13.97 3.90 15.12
CA ARG A 142 13.93 4.78 13.96
C ARG A 142 13.05 5.99 14.22
N ARG A 143 13.46 7.11 13.64
CA ARG A 143 12.76 8.38 13.78
C ARG A 143 12.65 9.03 12.41
N TYR A 144 11.73 9.92 12.32
CA TYR A 144 11.58 10.76 11.13
C TYR A 144 12.23 12.09 11.35
#